data_2d15b2ef61091a04da8989ca72f55dc6
#
_entry.id   2d15b2ef61091a04da8989ca72f55dc6
#
_cell.length_a   1.000
_cell.length_b   1.000
_cell.length_c   1.000
_cell.angle_alpha   90.00
_cell.angle_beta   90.00
_cell.angle_gamma   90.00
#
_symmetry.space_group_name_H-M   'P 1'
#
loop_
_entity.id
_entity.type
_entity.pdbx_description
1 polymer ?
#
loop_
_entity_poly.entity_id
_entity_poly.type
_entity_poly.pdbx_seq_one_letter_code
_entity_poly.pdbx_strand_id
1 'polypeptide(L)' 'MLPGNEQLASTMNIQLNGETTQLPETITVADLIERLQLSQRRVAVEINEDVVPRSQFPQRHLHPDDRVEIIHAIGGG' A
#
# COMPACT_ATOMS: atom_id res chain seq x y z
N MET A 1 -8.47 22.36 -20.50
CA MET A 1 -8.51 21.78 -20.20
C MET A 1 -8.22 21.02 -19.84
N LEU A 2 -7.83 20.69 -19.94
CA LEU A 2 -7.83 19.86 -19.67
C LEU A 2 -7.46 19.29 -18.75
N PRO A 3 -7.72 19.41 -17.92
CA PRO A 3 -7.43 18.70 -16.74
C PRO A 3 -7.40 17.27 -16.97
N GLY A 4 -7.56 16.92 -18.07
CA GLY A 4 -7.53 15.54 -18.32
C GLY A 4 -6.28 14.87 -17.91
N ASN A 5 -5.29 15.62 -17.56
CA ASN A 5 -4.07 14.98 -17.23
C ASN A 5 -4.14 14.12 -16.08
N GLU A 6 -4.96 14.38 -15.16
CA GLU A 6 -4.98 13.56 -14.01
C GLU A 6 -5.41 12.21 -14.31
N GLN A 7 -6.18 12.08 -15.33
CA GLN A 7 -6.66 10.80 -15.64
C GLN A 7 -5.64 9.95 -16.27
N LEU A 8 -4.56 10.57 -16.69
CA LEU A 8 -3.52 9.79 -17.30
C LEU A 8 -2.69 9.04 -16.28
N ALA A 9 -2.88 9.32 -15.03
CA ALA A 9 -2.16 8.56 -14.05
C ALA A 9 -2.63 7.13 -14.14
N SER A 10 -1.73 6.22 -14.34
CA SER A 10 -2.04 4.83 -14.43
C SER A 10 -2.36 4.26 -13.07
N THR A 11 -3.23 3.29 -13.07
CA THR A 11 -3.55 2.59 -11.85
C THR A 11 -3.23 1.12 -12.01
N MET A 12 -3.16 0.43 -10.89
CA MET A 12 -2.92 -0.99 -10.88
C MET A 12 -3.79 -1.62 -9.82
N ASN A 13 -3.96 -2.93 -9.92
CA ASN A 13 -4.67 -3.67 -8.90
C ASN A 13 -3.70 -4.48 -8.09
N ILE A 14 -3.90 -4.52 -6.80
CA ILE A 14 -3.18 -5.42 -5.91
C ILE A 14 -4.23 -6.19 -5.11
N GLN A 15 -3.76 -7.17 -4.37
CA GLN A 15 -4.61 -7.88 -3.42
C GLN A 15 -4.26 -7.36 -2.03
N LEU A 16 -5.15 -6.60 -1.42
CA LEU A 16 -4.91 -6.06 -0.10
C LEU A 16 -5.75 -6.84 0.89
N ASN A 17 -5.09 -7.61 1.73
CA ASN A 17 -5.76 -8.47 2.70
C ASN A 17 -6.86 -9.31 2.04
N GLY A 18 -6.55 -9.79 0.84
CA GLY A 18 -7.47 -10.67 0.13
C GLY A 18 -8.48 -9.97 -0.75
N GLU A 19 -8.45 -8.64 -0.80
CA GLU A 19 -9.41 -7.90 -1.62
C GLU A 19 -8.70 -7.16 -2.73
N THR A 20 -9.23 -7.23 -3.92
CA THR A 20 -8.70 -6.49 -5.04
C THR A 20 -8.84 -4.99 -4.78
N THR A 21 -7.75 -4.28 -4.86
CA THR A 21 -7.72 -2.87 -4.53
C THR A 21 -6.98 -2.13 -5.63
N GLN A 22 -7.57 -1.04 -6.11
CA GLN A 22 -6.96 -0.27 -7.17
C GLN A 22 -6.15 0.86 -6.57
N LEU A 23 -4.93 1.01 -7.02
CA LEU A 23 -4.00 2.00 -6.48
C LEU A 23 -3.22 2.63 -7.62
N PRO A 24 -2.65 3.82 -7.40
CA PRO A 24 -1.75 4.40 -8.39
C PRO A 24 -0.51 3.53 -8.56
N GLU A 25 0.01 3.50 -9.77
CA GLU A 25 1.15 2.64 -10.07
C GLU A 25 2.43 3.06 -9.37
N THR A 26 2.50 4.27 -8.90
CA THR A 26 3.73 4.77 -8.30
C THR A 26 3.67 4.83 -6.79
N ILE A 27 2.79 4.08 -6.19
CA ILE A 27 2.57 4.16 -4.75
C ILE A 27 3.60 3.32 -4.00
N THR A 28 4.07 3.85 -2.87
CA THR A 28 4.95 3.10 -1.98
C THR A 28 4.14 2.51 -0.84
N VAL A 29 4.79 1.63 -0.06
CA VAL A 29 4.16 1.09 1.12
C VAL A 29 3.78 2.21 2.10
N ALA A 30 4.69 3.19 2.27
CA ALA A 30 4.37 4.31 3.15
C ALA A 30 3.14 5.05 2.69
N ASP A 31 3.02 5.26 1.38
CA ASP A 31 1.84 5.93 0.83
C ASP A 31 0.58 5.12 1.09
N LEU A 32 0.66 3.82 0.96
CA LEU A 32 -0.49 2.98 1.20
C LEU A 32 -0.91 3.04 2.67
N ILE A 33 0.04 2.98 3.57
CA ILE A 33 -0.24 3.05 5.00
C ILE A 33 -0.92 4.37 5.32
N GLU A 34 -0.47 5.45 4.71
CA GLU A 34 -1.08 6.75 4.94
C GLU A 34 -2.49 6.80 4.38
N ARG A 35 -2.69 6.24 3.20
CA ARG A 35 -4.00 6.19 2.59
C ARG A 35 -5.01 5.47 3.46
N LEU A 36 -4.55 4.43 4.14
CA LEU A 36 -5.40 3.64 5.01
C LEU A 36 -5.53 4.24 6.40
N GLN A 37 -4.89 5.39 6.60
CA GLN A 37 -4.93 6.09 7.88
C GLN A 37 -4.33 5.26 9.01
N LEU A 38 -3.28 4.53 8.68
CA LEU A 38 -2.61 3.68 9.64
C LEU A 38 -1.23 4.19 10.03
N SER A 39 -0.88 5.42 9.63
CA SER A 39 0.46 5.95 9.87
C SER A 39 0.81 6.03 11.34
N GLN A 40 -0.20 6.19 12.18
CA GLN A 40 0.04 6.32 13.60
C GLN A 40 -0.12 4.99 14.33
N ARG A 41 -0.26 3.92 13.59
CA ARG A 41 -0.49 2.61 14.18
C ARG A 41 0.71 1.72 13.99
N ARG A 42 0.81 0.71 14.83
CA ARG A 42 1.84 -0.31 14.63
C ARG A 42 1.30 -1.30 13.62
N VAL A 43 1.99 -1.40 12.51
CA VAL A 43 1.56 -2.32 11.46
C VAL A 43 2.75 -3.17 11.03
N ALA A 44 2.45 -4.38 10.64
CA ALA A 44 3.39 -5.24 9.94
C ALA A 44 2.88 -5.40 8.53
N VAL A 45 3.76 -5.32 7.56
CA VAL A 45 3.40 -5.40 6.16
C VAL A 45 4.15 -6.54 5.52
N GLU A 46 3.43 -7.38 4.79
CA GLU A 46 4.04 -8.43 3.97
C GLU A 46 3.63 -8.20 2.55
N ILE A 47 4.57 -8.39 1.64
CA ILE A 47 4.28 -8.34 0.22
C ILE A 47 4.75 -9.66 -0.36
N ASN A 48 3.81 -10.40 -0.93
CA ASN A 48 4.09 -11.71 -1.50
C ASN A 48 4.81 -12.59 -0.48
N GLU A 49 4.35 -12.50 0.77
CA GLU A 49 4.83 -13.32 1.88
C GLU A 49 6.18 -12.90 2.44
N ASP A 50 6.74 -11.80 1.93
CA ASP A 50 7.97 -11.28 2.49
C ASP A 50 7.67 -10.10 3.38
N VAL A 51 8.22 -10.09 4.57
CA VAL A 51 8.04 -8.98 5.50
C VAL A 51 8.82 -7.77 5.01
N VAL A 52 8.17 -6.62 5.03
CA VAL A 52 8.82 -5.38 4.65
C VAL A 52 9.15 -4.62 5.93
N PRO A 53 10.43 -4.39 6.23
CA PRO A 53 10.78 -3.64 7.42
C PRO A 53 10.22 -2.22 7.36
N ARG A 54 9.83 -1.71 8.50
CA ARG A 54 9.24 -0.38 8.54
C ARG A 54 10.17 0.67 7.93
N SER A 55 11.46 0.51 8.14
CA SER A 55 12.42 1.48 7.61
C SER A 55 12.41 1.54 6.09
N GLN A 56 11.87 0.52 5.44
CA GLN A 56 11.82 0.49 3.98
C GLN A 56 10.49 0.94 3.43
N PHE A 57 9.51 1.25 4.26
CA PHE A 57 8.20 1.63 3.77
C PHE A 57 8.26 2.75 2.74
N PRO A 58 9.03 3.82 2.94
CA PRO A 58 9.01 4.91 1.97
C PRO A 58 9.70 4.57 0.67
N GLN A 59 10.49 3.51 0.65
CA GLN A 59 11.26 3.18 -0.53
C GLN A 59 10.72 1.99 -1.27
N ARG A 60 9.84 1.21 -0.65
CA ARG A 60 9.33 0.01 -1.28
C ARG A 60 8.10 0.34 -2.08
N HIS A 61 8.19 0.18 -3.39
CA HIS A 61 7.06 0.41 -4.27
C HIS A 61 6.23 -0.85 -4.41
N LEU A 62 4.96 -0.68 -4.64
CA LEU A 62 4.07 -1.78 -4.95
C LEU A 62 4.01 -1.99 -6.44
N HIS A 63 3.72 -3.21 -6.85
CA HIS A 63 3.65 -3.58 -8.25
C HIS A 63 2.31 -4.25 -8.52
N PRO A 64 1.89 -4.29 -9.78
CA PRO A 64 0.62 -4.93 -10.10
C PRO A 64 0.59 -6.35 -9.60
N ASP A 65 -0.56 -6.74 -9.10
CA ASP A 65 -0.83 -8.09 -8.64
C ASP A 65 -0.07 -8.50 -7.38
N ASP A 66 0.61 -7.56 -6.73
CA ASP A 66 1.22 -7.86 -5.44
C ASP A 66 0.16 -8.29 -4.45
N ARG A 67 0.51 -9.26 -3.61
CA ARG A 67 -0.33 -9.64 -2.48
C ARG A 67 0.20 -8.97 -1.25
N VAL A 68 -0.56 -8.02 -0.75
CA VAL A 68 -0.15 -7.19 0.37
C VAL A 68 -1.00 -7.54 1.57
N GLU A 69 -0.36 -7.85 2.68
CA GLU A 69 -1.07 -8.10 3.92
C GLU A 69 -0.60 -7.12 4.95
N ILE A 70 -1.55 -6.46 5.58
CA ILE A 70 -1.25 -5.50 6.61
C ILE A 70 -1.93 -5.96 7.89
N ILE A 71 -1.12 -6.18 8.90
CA ILE A 71 -1.60 -6.64 10.19
C ILE A 71 -1.27 -5.56 11.20
N HIS A 72 -2.24 -5.10 11.95
CA HIS A 72 -1.91 -4.13 12.96
C HIS A 72 -2.31 -4.67 14.31
N ALA A 73 -1.53 -4.24 15.31
CA ALA A 73 -1.74 -4.69 16.66
C ALA A 73 -3.07 -4.19 17.16
N ILE A 74 -3.80 -5.04 17.79
CA ILE A 74 -5.11 -4.73 18.29
C ILE A 74 -5.06 -4.80 19.79
N GLY A 75 -5.73 -3.92 20.43
CA GLY A 75 -5.86 -4.01 21.83
C GLY A 75 -4.59 -3.81 22.50
N GLY A 76 -3.75 -3.66 22.06
CA GLY A 76 -2.59 -3.56 22.69
C GLY A 76 -2.36 -3.00 23.77
N GLY A 77 -2.77 -3.03 23.82
CA GLY A 77 -2.15 -2.90 24.85
C GLY A 77 -1.31 -2.11 24.85
#